data_02d533ce0621f886e2bca9a92e5f94de
#
_entry.id   02d533ce0621f886e2bca9a92e5f94de
#
_cell.length_a   1.000
_cell.length_b   1.000
_cell.length_c   1.000
_cell.angle_alpha   90.00
_cell.angle_beta   90.00
_cell.angle_gamma   90.00
#
_symmetry.space_group_name_H-M   'P 1'
#
loop_
_entity.id
_entity.type
_entity.pdbx_description
1 polymer ?
#
loop_
_entity_poly.entity_id
_entity_poly.type
_entity_poly.pdbx_seq_one_letter_code
_entity_poly.pdbx_strand_id
1 'polypeptide(L)'
;MGQPSQTLTAASSRERMTQRGRRGCYFARQRGKLRHMSYASKESGLPAWLTDLVSPLDDKLGVEVLELSPERCVIKAPLAGNTQPLGLWHGGGSGVLVETAGSLAAMFFAHQSGKGAVGTELNVSHMRAPKGEHMTATATAMHLGRRTTTHAVEIVDDLGRICAVGRVSCQIIDLD
;
A
#
# COMPACT_ATOMS: atom_id res chain seq x y z
N MET A 1 -52.02 44.26 8.70
CA MET A 1 -51.48 43.08 7.97
C MET A 1 -50.24 42.63 8.67
N GLY A 2 -50.37 41.65 9.58
CA GLY A 2 -49.28 41.13 10.39
C GLY A 2 -48.75 39.84 9.79
N GLN A 3 -47.44 39.70 9.68
CA GLN A 3 -46.79 38.42 9.38
C GLN A 3 -46.53 37.65 10.68
N PRO A 4 -46.70 36.33 10.69
CA PRO A 4 -46.42 35.53 11.88
C PRO A 4 -44.92 35.18 11.99
N SER A 5 -44.40 35.31 13.20
CA SER A 5 -43.04 34.88 13.63
C SER A 5 -42.92 33.36 13.58
N GLN A 6 -41.91 32.86 12.90
CA GLN A 6 -41.51 31.46 12.96
C GLN A 6 -40.60 31.21 14.19
N THR A 7 -41.12 30.47 15.12
CA THR A 7 -40.37 29.91 16.26
C THR A 7 -39.51 28.74 15.79
N LEU A 8 -38.21 28.90 15.87
CA LEU A 8 -37.22 27.81 15.72
C LEU A 8 -37.23 26.94 16.98
N THR A 9 -37.78 25.75 16.87
CA THR A 9 -37.70 24.73 17.91
C THR A 9 -36.29 24.11 17.91
N ALA A 10 -35.60 24.19 19.03
CA ALA A 10 -34.31 23.54 19.27
C ALA A 10 -34.48 22.02 19.25
N ALA A 11 -33.88 21.37 18.26
CA ALA A 11 -33.74 19.92 18.20
C ALA A 11 -32.77 19.44 19.28
N SER A 12 -33.24 18.45 20.04
CA SER A 12 -32.64 17.97 21.28
C SER A 12 -31.22 17.37 21.06
N SER A 13 -30.35 17.63 22.03
CA SER A 13 -28.96 17.19 22.13
C SER A 13 -28.77 15.67 22.25
N ARG A 14 -29.78 14.84 22.04
CA ARG A 14 -29.73 13.37 22.13
C ARG A 14 -29.46 12.66 20.81
N GLU A 15 -29.60 13.29 19.66
CA GLU A 15 -29.30 12.64 18.36
C GLU A 15 -27.86 12.75 17.88
N ARG A 16 -27.01 13.52 18.55
CA ARG A 16 -25.60 13.66 18.18
C ARG A 16 -24.65 12.62 18.79
N MET A 17 -25.16 11.70 19.61
CA MET A 17 -24.31 10.71 20.31
C MET A 17 -24.31 9.32 19.65
N THR A 18 -25.07 9.09 18.58
CA THR A 18 -25.16 7.77 17.92
C THR A 18 -24.34 7.66 16.62
N GLN A 19 -23.69 8.72 16.15
CA GLN A 19 -22.84 8.66 14.95
C GLN A 19 -21.33 8.46 15.22
N ARG A 20 -20.88 8.49 16.48
CA ARG A 20 -19.47 8.22 16.84
C ARG A 20 -19.10 6.75 16.95
N GLY A 21 -20.05 5.83 16.81
CA GLY A 21 -19.83 4.38 17.01
C GLY A 21 -19.56 3.54 15.74
N ARG A 22 -19.38 4.13 14.55
CA ARG A 22 -19.30 3.36 13.28
C ARG A 22 -18.04 3.54 12.45
N ARG A 23 -16.98 4.15 12.96
CA ARG A 23 -15.70 4.29 12.23
C ARG A 23 -14.62 3.30 12.65
N GLY A 24 -14.89 2.43 13.57
CA GLY A 24 -14.00 1.32 13.89
C GLY A 24 -14.26 0.15 12.93
N CYS A 25 -13.27 -0.25 12.15
CA CYS A 25 -13.22 -1.40 11.26
C CYS A 25 -13.42 -1.12 9.76
N TYR A 26 -12.60 -0.29 9.15
CA TYR A 26 -12.42 -0.40 7.70
C TYR A 26 -11.72 -1.72 7.31
N PHE A 27 -10.95 -2.32 8.21
CA PHE A 27 -10.23 -3.57 8.01
C PHE A 27 -11.05 -4.85 8.24
N ALA A 28 -12.27 -4.79 8.80
CA ALA A 28 -13.01 -5.98 9.22
C ALA A 28 -14.16 -6.43 8.31
N ARG A 29 -14.44 -5.78 7.17
CA ARG A 29 -15.69 -6.00 6.42
C ARG A 29 -15.58 -6.53 4.99
N GLN A 30 -14.49 -7.18 4.62
CA GLN A 30 -14.44 -7.94 3.35
C GLN A 30 -14.26 -9.45 3.56
N ARG A 31 -15.06 -10.05 4.44
CA ARG A 31 -15.17 -11.52 4.52
C ARG A 31 -16.21 -12.03 3.53
N GLY A 32 -15.83 -12.16 2.26
CA GLY A 32 -16.67 -12.73 1.22
C GLY A 32 -15.85 -13.25 0.06
N LYS A 33 -15.41 -14.53 0.11
CA LYS A 33 -15.02 -15.39 -1.03
C LYS A 33 -14.03 -14.85 -2.08
N LEU A 34 -12.99 -14.09 -1.69
CA LEU A 34 -11.76 -14.03 -2.44
C LEU A 34 -10.79 -15.02 -1.77
N ARG A 35 -10.14 -15.89 -2.55
CA ARG A 35 -8.98 -16.64 -2.04
C ARG A 35 -7.95 -15.58 -1.67
N HIS A 36 -7.77 -15.35 -0.37
CA HIS A 36 -6.71 -14.49 0.13
C HIS A 36 -5.37 -15.14 -0.24
N MET A 37 -4.67 -14.60 -1.20
CA MET A 37 -3.24 -14.76 -1.25
C MET A 37 -2.69 -13.79 -0.21
N SER A 38 -2.24 -14.28 0.92
CA SER A 38 -1.51 -13.49 1.89
C SER A 38 -0.12 -13.20 1.32
N TYR A 39 0.42 -12.00 1.53
CA TYR A 39 1.79 -11.64 1.14
C TYR A 39 2.88 -12.58 1.67
N ALA A 40 2.57 -13.37 2.70
CA ALA A 40 3.51 -14.26 3.34
C ALA A 40 2.98 -15.68 3.44
N SER A 41 3.78 -16.66 3.03
CA SER A 41 3.64 -18.02 3.54
C SER A 41 4.00 -18.02 5.03
N LYS A 42 3.34 -18.84 5.85
CA LYS A 42 3.64 -18.96 7.29
C LYS A 42 5.09 -19.33 7.62
N GLU A 43 5.88 -19.70 6.62
CA GLU A 43 7.29 -20.13 6.74
C GLU A 43 8.30 -19.02 6.41
N SER A 44 7.85 -17.82 6.00
CA SER A 44 8.72 -16.78 5.42
C SER A 44 9.48 -15.91 6.43
N GLY A 45 9.27 -16.05 7.75
CA GLY A 45 9.89 -15.17 8.75
C GLY A 45 9.37 -13.72 8.73
N LEU A 46 8.33 -13.44 7.93
CA LEU A 46 7.70 -12.13 7.82
C LEU A 46 6.77 -11.86 9.02
N PRO A 47 6.48 -10.59 9.35
CA PRO A 47 5.63 -10.23 10.48
C PRO A 47 4.23 -10.85 10.37
N ALA A 48 3.69 -11.36 11.48
CA ALA A 48 2.38 -12.02 11.49
C ALA A 48 1.24 -11.10 11.00
N TRP A 49 1.31 -9.78 11.27
CA TRP A 49 0.31 -8.83 10.81
C TRP A 49 0.25 -8.69 9.28
N LEU A 50 1.33 -8.99 8.57
CA LEU A 50 1.37 -8.95 7.10
C LEU A 50 0.45 -10.02 6.49
N THR A 51 0.27 -11.15 7.16
CA THR A 51 -0.60 -12.23 6.67
C THR A 51 -2.09 -11.85 6.68
N ASP A 52 -2.46 -10.85 7.47
CA ASP A 52 -3.83 -10.37 7.58
C ASP A 52 -4.12 -9.21 6.61
N LEU A 53 -3.09 -8.67 5.96
CA LEU A 53 -3.27 -7.62 4.96
C LEU A 53 -3.85 -8.20 3.67
N VAL A 54 -4.82 -7.49 3.14
CA VAL A 54 -5.49 -7.80 1.86
C VAL A 54 -5.26 -6.65 0.91
N SER A 55 -4.54 -6.92 -0.18
CA SER A 55 -4.36 -5.96 -1.27
C SER A 55 -4.83 -6.58 -2.59
N PRO A 56 -6.10 -6.35 -2.97
CA PRO A 56 -6.66 -6.94 -4.20
C PRO A 56 -5.91 -6.56 -5.48
N LEU A 57 -5.21 -5.42 -5.49
CA LEU A 57 -4.41 -5.00 -6.64
C LEU A 57 -3.11 -5.80 -6.73
N ASP A 58 -2.42 -5.98 -5.61
CA ASP A 58 -1.20 -6.77 -5.56
C ASP A 58 -1.48 -8.25 -5.84
N ASP A 59 -2.61 -8.77 -5.35
CA ASP A 59 -3.07 -10.12 -5.66
C ASP A 59 -3.27 -10.33 -7.17
N LYS A 60 -3.84 -9.34 -7.88
CA LYS A 60 -4.01 -9.40 -9.35
C LYS A 60 -2.69 -9.37 -10.10
N LEU A 61 -1.69 -8.66 -9.60
CA LEU A 61 -0.36 -8.62 -10.19
C LEU A 61 0.49 -9.83 -9.79
N GLY A 62 0.06 -10.62 -8.81
CA GLY A 62 0.82 -11.75 -8.28
C GLY A 62 2.05 -11.31 -7.47
N VAL A 63 1.92 -10.23 -6.69
CA VAL A 63 3.01 -9.71 -5.88
C VAL A 63 3.29 -10.65 -4.71
N GLU A 64 4.56 -11.01 -4.53
CA GLU A 64 5.08 -11.78 -3.40
C GLU A 64 6.04 -10.90 -2.59
N VAL A 65 5.94 -10.92 -1.26
CA VAL A 65 6.89 -10.25 -0.36
C VAL A 65 7.97 -11.24 0.03
N LEU A 66 9.23 -10.90 -0.25
CA LEU A 66 10.41 -11.73 0.02
C LEU A 66 11.17 -11.29 1.27
N GLU A 67 11.21 -9.99 1.53
CA GLU A 67 11.89 -9.38 2.67
C GLU A 67 11.13 -8.14 3.12
N LEU A 68 11.03 -7.90 4.44
CA LEU A 68 10.37 -6.72 4.98
C LEU A 68 11.00 -6.26 6.29
N SER A 69 11.50 -5.05 6.28
CA SER A 69 11.92 -4.26 7.44
C SER A 69 11.57 -2.78 7.21
N PRO A 70 11.72 -1.89 8.20
CA PRO A 70 11.56 -0.46 7.99
C PRO A 70 12.53 0.12 6.95
N GLU A 71 13.74 -0.43 6.91
CA GLU A 71 14.85 0.05 6.07
C GLU A 71 14.83 -0.55 4.68
N ARG A 72 14.22 -1.75 4.54
CA ARG A 72 14.28 -2.52 3.31
C ARG A 72 13.03 -3.38 3.11
N CYS A 73 12.47 -3.32 1.90
CA CYS A 73 11.43 -4.26 1.46
C CYS A 73 11.78 -4.80 0.08
N VAL A 74 11.70 -6.12 -0.10
CA VAL A 74 11.89 -6.77 -1.38
C VAL A 74 10.62 -7.50 -1.76
N ILE A 75 10.09 -7.18 -2.94
CA ILE A 75 8.91 -7.82 -3.51
C ILE A 75 9.19 -8.29 -4.92
N LYS A 76 8.43 -9.27 -5.39
CA LYS A 76 8.54 -9.85 -6.72
C LYS A 76 7.16 -9.98 -7.36
N ALA A 77 7.08 -9.79 -8.67
CA ALA A 77 5.87 -10.06 -9.46
C ALA A 77 6.22 -10.73 -10.79
N PRO A 78 5.36 -11.62 -11.31
CA PRO A 78 5.56 -12.25 -12.61
C PRO A 78 5.37 -11.25 -13.76
N LEU A 79 6.11 -11.44 -14.86
CA LEU A 79 5.88 -10.72 -16.11
C LEU A 79 4.58 -11.19 -16.79
N ALA A 80 4.31 -12.50 -16.73
CA ALA A 80 3.13 -13.10 -17.33
C ALA A 80 1.84 -12.53 -16.71
N GLY A 81 0.91 -12.09 -17.56
CA GLY A 81 -0.34 -11.47 -17.12
C GLY A 81 -0.26 -9.98 -16.82
N ASN A 82 0.95 -9.40 -16.73
CA ASN A 82 1.19 -8.00 -16.36
C ASN A 82 1.77 -7.18 -17.53
N THR A 83 1.38 -7.50 -18.76
CA THR A 83 1.90 -6.88 -19.99
C THR A 83 0.97 -5.81 -20.54
N GLN A 84 1.55 -4.85 -21.25
CA GLN A 84 0.83 -3.88 -22.07
C GLN A 84 0.55 -4.44 -23.49
N PRO A 85 -0.24 -3.74 -24.39
CA PRO A 85 -0.66 -4.28 -25.68
C PRO A 85 0.43 -4.76 -26.63
N LEU A 86 1.68 -4.29 -26.47
CA LEU A 86 2.83 -4.75 -27.27
C LEU A 86 3.52 -6.00 -26.66
N GLY A 87 2.94 -6.61 -25.63
CA GLY A 87 3.51 -7.78 -24.97
C GLY A 87 4.67 -7.50 -24.02
N LEU A 88 5.02 -6.22 -23.80
CA LEU A 88 6.05 -5.81 -22.83
C LEU A 88 5.42 -5.61 -21.44
N TRP A 89 6.24 -5.64 -20.42
CA TRP A 89 5.83 -5.28 -19.07
C TRP A 89 5.10 -3.94 -19.03
N HIS A 90 3.96 -3.88 -18.35
CA HIS A 90 3.18 -2.65 -18.24
C HIS A 90 3.85 -1.67 -17.26
N GLY A 91 4.13 -0.45 -17.70
CA GLY A 91 4.75 0.57 -16.85
C GLY A 91 3.96 0.90 -15.57
N GLY A 92 2.61 0.81 -15.62
CA GLY A 92 1.77 0.92 -14.44
C GLY A 92 2.06 -0.17 -13.39
N GLY A 93 2.47 -1.37 -13.82
CA GLY A 93 2.92 -2.43 -12.91
C GLY A 93 4.17 -2.02 -12.12
N SER A 94 5.12 -1.32 -12.77
CA SER A 94 6.27 -0.73 -12.04
C SER A 94 5.81 0.28 -10.99
N GLY A 95 4.80 1.10 -11.30
CA GLY A 95 4.22 2.04 -10.33
C GLY A 95 3.67 1.30 -9.11
N VAL A 96 2.92 0.22 -9.33
CA VAL A 96 2.41 -0.62 -8.21
C VAL A 96 3.56 -1.21 -7.41
N LEU A 97 4.61 -1.76 -8.06
CA LEU A 97 5.75 -2.33 -7.34
C LEU A 97 6.50 -1.28 -6.50
N VAL A 98 6.70 -0.07 -7.03
CA VAL A 98 7.33 1.02 -6.25
C VAL A 98 6.47 1.41 -5.05
N GLU A 99 5.17 1.61 -5.28
CA GLU A 99 4.21 1.97 -4.21
C GLU A 99 4.17 0.88 -3.15
N THR A 100 3.95 -0.38 -3.55
CA THR A 100 3.79 -1.49 -2.60
C THR A 100 5.05 -1.71 -1.77
N ALA A 101 6.24 -1.77 -2.41
CA ALA A 101 7.48 -2.02 -1.69
C ALA A 101 7.79 -0.93 -0.65
N GLY A 102 7.67 0.34 -1.05
CA GLY A 102 7.95 1.45 -0.13
C GLY A 102 6.87 1.65 0.92
N SER A 103 5.59 1.46 0.58
CA SER A 103 4.49 1.57 1.52
C SER A 103 4.49 0.46 2.57
N LEU A 104 4.85 -0.77 2.23
CA LEU A 104 5.01 -1.86 3.20
C LEU A 104 6.14 -1.57 4.20
N ALA A 105 7.30 -1.08 3.72
CA ALA A 105 8.39 -0.67 4.60
C ALA A 105 7.99 0.50 5.51
N ALA A 106 7.29 1.50 4.97
CA ALA A 106 6.75 2.62 5.73
C ALA A 106 5.72 2.19 6.78
N MET A 107 4.84 1.25 6.43
CA MET A 107 3.84 0.69 7.34
C MET A 107 4.52 -0.09 8.47
N PHE A 108 5.55 -0.87 8.17
CA PHE A 108 6.33 -1.57 9.20
C PHE A 108 6.95 -0.58 10.19
N PHE A 109 7.57 0.49 9.68
CA PHE A 109 8.12 1.55 10.52
C PHE A 109 7.05 2.20 11.41
N ALA A 110 5.92 2.59 10.83
CA ALA A 110 4.81 3.22 11.56
C ALA A 110 4.21 2.30 12.62
N HIS A 111 4.07 1.01 12.29
CA HIS A 111 3.47 0.00 13.17
C HIS A 111 4.24 -0.19 14.48
N GLN A 112 5.57 0.02 14.49
CA GLN A 112 6.38 -0.02 15.70
C GLN A 112 5.93 1.01 16.77
N SER A 113 5.22 2.05 16.34
CA SER A 113 4.65 3.11 17.20
C SER A 113 3.13 3.07 17.28
N GLY A 114 2.48 1.98 16.83
CA GLY A 114 1.02 1.86 16.80
C GLY A 114 0.35 2.76 15.78
N LYS A 115 1.08 3.20 14.74
CA LYS A 115 0.62 4.11 13.69
C LYS A 115 0.49 3.39 12.34
N GLY A 116 -0.15 4.06 11.39
CA GLY A 116 -0.21 3.66 9.99
C GLY A 116 0.63 4.55 9.09
N ALA A 117 0.75 4.16 7.82
CA ALA A 117 1.38 4.96 6.79
C ALA A 117 0.51 4.95 5.52
N VAL A 118 0.45 6.08 4.81
CA VAL A 118 -0.25 6.24 3.53
C VAL A 118 0.64 6.93 2.53
N GLY A 119 0.68 6.42 1.29
CA GLY A 119 1.45 7.03 0.21
C GLY A 119 0.94 8.44 -0.13
N THR A 120 1.85 9.38 -0.35
CA THR A 120 1.54 10.77 -0.69
C THR A 120 2.20 11.25 -1.97
N GLU A 121 3.27 10.59 -2.40
CA GLU A 121 3.96 10.91 -3.64
C GLU A 121 4.61 9.65 -4.19
N LEU A 122 4.49 9.46 -5.47
CA LEU A 122 5.06 8.34 -6.22
C LEU A 122 5.66 8.85 -7.53
N ASN A 123 6.88 8.45 -7.82
CA ASN A 123 7.43 8.62 -9.16
C ASN A 123 8.13 7.35 -9.65
N VAL A 124 8.14 7.14 -10.96
CA VAL A 124 8.79 5.99 -11.61
C VAL A 124 9.39 6.43 -12.92
N SER A 125 10.63 6.02 -13.16
CA SER A 125 11.33 6.16 -14.44
C SER A 125 11.67 4.79 -15.01
N HIS A 126 11.27 4.54 -16.27
CA HIS A 126 11.53 3.29 -16.96
C HIS A 126 12.77 3.42 -17.83
N MET A 127 13.65 2.43 -17.82
CA MET A 127 14.94 2.45 -18.50
C MET A 127 15.02 1.42 -19.61
N ARG A 128 14.42 0.23 -19.41
CA ARG A 128 14.47 -0.85 -20.40
C ARG A 128 13.35 -1.87 -20.18
N ALA A 129 13.03 -2.59 -21.24
CA ALA A 129 12.16 -3.76 -21.15
C ALA A 129 12.86 -4.89 -20.40
N PRO A 130 12.17 -5.56 -19.45
CA PRO A 130 12.72 -6.67 -18.69
C PRO A 130 12.92 -7.92 -19.55
N LYS A 131 13.81 -8.80 -19.10
CA LYS A 131 14.00 -10.18 -19.60
C LYS A 131 13.85 -11.16 -18.44
N GLY A 132 13.36 -12.36 -18.77
CA GLY A 132 13.07 -13.39 -17.79
C GLY A 132 11.59 -13.49 -17.50
N GLU A 133 11.25 -13.97 -16.32
CA GLU A 133 9.88 -14.29 -15.92
C GLU A 133 9.34 -13.33 -14.84
N HIS A 134 10.22 -12.61 -14.13
CA HIS A 134 9.84 -11.79 -12.98
C HIS A 134 10.48 -10.40 -12.99
N MET A 135 9.83 -9.51 -12.25
CA MET A 135 10.38 -8.23 -11.82
C MET A 135 10.54 -8.26 -10.32
N THR A 136 11.72 -7.87 -9.83
CA THR A 136 12.01 -7.75 -8.39
C THR A 136 12.22 -6.29 -8.04
N ALA A 137 11.40 -5.76 -7.14
CA ALA A 137 11.51 -4.41 -6.62
C ALA A 137 12.12 -4.42 -5.22
N THR A 138 13.14 -3.60 -5.02
CA THR A 138 13.79 -3.38 -3.73
C THR A 138 13.62 -1.95 -3.30
N ALA A 139 12.84 -1.73 -2.23
CA ALA A 139 12.75 -0.45 -1.55
C ALA A 139 13.87 -0.33 -0.49
N THR A 140 14.52 0.83 -0.44
CA THR A 140 15.53 1.16 0.55
C THR A 140 15.21 2.52 1.16
N ALA A 141 15.23 2.60 2.50
CA ALA A 141 14.90 3.84 3.20
C ALA A 141 15.91 4.95 2.88
N MET A 142 15.41 6.10 2.46
CA MET A 142 16.15 7.37 2.37
C MET A 142 15.91 8.24 3.60
N HIS A 143 14.69 8.15 4.17
CA HIS A 143 14.27 8.91 5.32
C HIS A 143 13.21 8.15 6.10
N LEU A 144 13.42 8.00 7.41
CA LEU A 144 12.47 7.44 8.37
C LEU A 144 12.23 8.49 9.46
N GLY A 145 11.21 9.32 9.27
CA GLY A 145 10.89 10.42 10.14
C GLY A 145 9.57 10.25 10.88
N ARG A 146 9.37 11.05 11.91
CA ARG A 146 8.16 10.99 12.76
C ARG A 146 6.84 11.27 11.99
N ARG A 147 6.89 12.05 10.92
CA ARG A 147 5.71 12.46 10.12
C ARG A 147 5.69 11.85 8.73
N THR A 148 6.85 11.59 8.16
CA THR A 148 7.00 11.12 6.79
C THR A 148 8.12 10.12 6.70
N THR A 149 7.99 9.20 5.77
CA THR A 149 9.07 8.32 5.30
C THR A 149 9.26 8.51 3.81
N THR A 150 10.46 8.21 3.32
CA THR A 150 10.76 8.19 1.89
C THR A 150 11.65 7.00 1.59
N HIS A 151 11.27 6.22 0.57
CA HIS A 151 12.04 5.07 0.11
C HIS A 151 12.38 5.25 -1.37
N ALA A 152 13.65 5.01 -1.72
CA ALA A 152 14.06 4.77 -3.10
C ALA A 152 13.74 3.33 -3.46
N VAL A 153 13.32 3.09 -4.70
CA VAL A 153 13.00 1.75 -5.18
C VAL A 153 13.70 1.48 -6.49
N GLU A 154 14.42 0.38 -6.53
CA GLU A 154 15.04 -0.15 -7.74
C GLU A 154 14.28 -1.41 -8.19
N ILE A 155 14.00 -1.52 -9.48
CA ILE A 155 13.31 -2.67 -10.05
C ILE A 155 14.24 -3.32 -11.07
N VAL A 156 14.57 -4.58 -10.84
CA VAL A 156 15.42 -5.39 -11.70
C VAL A 156 14.67 -6.58 -12.31
N ASP A 157 15.17 -7.07 -13.43
CA ASP A 157 14.71 -8.33 -14.03
C ASP A 157 15.53 -9.52 -13.53
N ASP A 158 15.20 -10.74 -13.98
CA ASP A 158 15.88 -11.97 -13.56
C ASP A 158 17.39 -12.03 -13.96
N LEU A 159 17.84 -11.13 -14.83
CA LEU A 159 19.26 -10.98 -15.16
C LEU A 159 19.97 -9.92 -14.29
N GLY A 160 19.29 -9.37 -13.27
CA GLY A 160 19.82 -8.34 -12.40
C GLY A 160 19.96 -6.95 -13.07
N ARG A 161 19.32 -6.72 -14.23
CA ARG A 161 19.41 -5.46 -14.94
C ARG A 161 18.35 -4.49 -14.43
N ILE A 162 18.76 -3.28 -14.08
CA ILE A 162 17.82 -2.23 -13.68
C ILE A 162 16.87 -1.91 -14.85
N CYS A 163 15.58 -2.15 -14.66
CA CYS A 163 14.52 -1.88 -15.61
C CYS A 163 13.75 -0.61 -15.32
N ALA A 164 13.58 -0.29 -14.04
CA ALA A 164 12.97 0.95 -13.57
C ALA A 164 13.57 1.37 -12.24
N VAL A 165 13.45 2.65 -11.93
CA VAL A 165 13.73 3.22 -10.61
C VAL A 165 12.59 4.13 -10.23
N GLY A 166 12.37 4.28 -8.93
CA GLY A 166 11.33 5.15 -8.41
C GLY A 166 11.60 5.61 -7.00
N ARG A 167 10.67 6.39 -6.50
CA ARG A 167 10.64 6.83 -5.12
C ARG A 167 9.19 6.92 -4.67
N VAL A 168 8.94 6.55 -3.42
CA VAL A 168 7.65 6.76 -2.77
C VAL A 168 7.86 7.46 -1.43
N SER A 169 7.02 8.43 -1.15
CA SER A 169 6.95 9.10 0.14
C SER A 169 5.61 8.80 0.79
N CYS A 170 5.64 8.47 2.09
CA CYS A 170 4.44 8.17 2.87
C CYS A 170 4.32 9.13 4.04
N GLN A 171 3.09 9.47 4.39
CA GLN A 171 2.75 10.17 5.61
C GLN A 171 2.43 9.16 6.71
N ILE A 172 2.98 9.38 7.90
CA ILE A 172 2.63 8.62 9.10
C ILE A 172 1.35 9.19 9.68
N ILE A 173 0.37 8.33 9.94
CA ILE A 173 -0.96 8.68 10.43
C ILE A 173 -1.28 7.93 11.73
N ASP A 174 -2.09 8.52 12.58
CA ASP A 174 -2.67 7.81 13.71
C ASP A 174 -3.77 6.86 13.19
N LEU A 175 -3.86 5.68 13.79
CA LEU A 175 -4.93 4.72 13.53
C LEU A 175 -6.03 4.98 14.55
N ASP A 176 -7.23 5.39 14.08
CA ASP A 176 -8.43 5.63 14.91
C ASP A 176 -9.07 4.28 15.35
#